data_8613235f40dc0fa980d90b9bfb18ae13
#
_entry.id   8613235f40dc0fa980d90b9bfb18ae13
#
_cell.length_a   1.000
_cell.length_b   1.000
_cell.length_c   1.000
_cell.angle_alpha   90.00
_cell.angle_beta   90.00
_cell.angle_gamma   90.00
#
_symmetry.space_group_name_H-M   'P 1'
#
loop_
_entity.id
_entity.type
_entity.pdbx_description
1 polymer ?
#
loop_
_entity_poly.entity_id
_entity_poly.type
_entity_poly.pdbx_seq_one_letter_code
_entity_poly.pdbx_strand_id
1 'polypeptide(L)'
;MPHRAPGSTGKTRQQFLSGKPIRYYRPRGSADIRHLIDEGFQAFNAARLGEACRIFTDKMLLPEHDTTIALTIAGALTPAGLGGCIVEMMERGLIDFLISTGANLYHDLHYALNFTLHRGSPFVNDVELYEQGVIRIYDVLFPSSVLLETDAYIRDFLVRSGMNGPVSTAEFHYALGRDLMARQPGCEAYSVVAAAAAAGVPIYTSSPGDSSIGMNIAYHELMNDSRLMIDPNKDVNEVCAFILAGKKNGCVILGGGSPKNFYLQGQPTLWEVYGIPKGGNDYFIQLTTDQVVWGGLSGATPAEAVSWGKVNPAVLPDTVVAYCDSTIAFPLFCEYAVGSTHSRRPLKELVHKREALVARLRVEARNAVRTHPEPAEKTDTMPDLERHR
;
A
#
# COMPACT_ATOMS: atom_id res chain seq x y z
N MET A 1 -14.82 -25.46 43.01
CA MET A 1 -13.78 -24.77 42.23
C MET A 1 -14.37 -24.46 40.88
N PRO A 2 -14.34 -23.22 40.37
CA PRO A 2 -14.87 -22.94 39.05
C PRO A 2 -13.98 -23.64 38.01
N HIS A 3 -14.59 -24.42 37.13
CA HIS A 3 -13.89 -25.07 36.02
C HIS A 3 -13.22 -23.99 35.11
N ARG A 4 -11.90 -24.05 34.98
CA ARG A 4 -11.19 -23.25 34.00
C ARG A 4 -11.66 -23.65 32.59
N ALA A 5 -12.20 -22.71 31.82
CA ALA A 5 -12.55 -22.93 30.43
C ALA A 5 -11.28 -23.38 29.64
N PRO A 6 -11.40 -24.32 28.69
CA PRO A 6 -10.30 -24.71 27.82
C PRO A 6 -9.80 -23.45 27.04
N GLY A 7 -8.48 -23.18 27.06
CA GLY A 7 -7.89 -22.01 26.41
C GLY A 7 -7.60 -20.81 27.31
N SER A 8 -7.79 -20.92 28.64
CA SER A 8 -7.43 -19.85 29.59
C SER A 8 -5.93 -19.56 29.53
N THR A 9 -5.55 -18.32 29.17
CA THR A 9 -4.16 -17.84 29.06
C THR A 9 -3.40 -17.81 30.41
N GLY A 10 -4.04 -18.19 31.51
CA GLY A 10 -3.43 -18.13 32.85
C GLY A 10 -3.25 -16.71 33.42
N LYS A 11 -3.68 -15.67 32.72
CA LYS A 11 -3.57 -14.27 33.17
C LYS A 11 -4.37 -14.02 34.45
N THR A 12 -3.81 -13.22 35.36
CA THR A 12 -4.46 -12.77 36.59
C THR A 12 -5.37 -11.57 36.33
N ARG A 13 -6.29 -11.28 37.27
CA ARG A 13 -7.13 -10.05 37.22
C ARG A 13 -6.29 -8.78 37.05
N GLN A 14 -5.16 -8.69 37.77
CA GLN A 14 -4.27 -7.53 37.69
C GLN A 14 -3.65 -7.36 36.32
N GLN A 15 -3.28 -8.44 35.63
CA GLN A 15 -2.75 -8.40 34.27
C GLN A 15 -3.80 -7.95 33.25
N PHE A 16 -5.09 -8.31 33.45
CA PHE A 16 -6.17 -7.80 32.58
C PHE A 16 -6.45 -6.30 32.81
N LEU A 17 -6.23 -5.80 34.04
CA LEU A 17 -6.48 -4.41 34.42
C LEU A 17 -5.22 -3.53 34.39
N SER A 18 -4.14 -3.98 33.73
CA SER A 18 -2.86 -3.25 33.63
C SER A 18 -2.85 -2.10 32.63
N GLY A 19 -3.87 -1.99 31.78
CA GLY A 19 -4.01 -0.90 30.81
C GLY A 19 -4.23 0.47 31.48
N LYS A 20 -3.93 1.56 30.78
CA LYS A 20 -4.21 2.92 31.24
C LYS A 20 -5.72 3.07 31.56
N PRO A 21 -6.12 3.69 32.68
CA PRO A 21 -7.52 3.99 32.97
C PRO A 21 -8.11 4.93 31.92
N ILE A 22 -9.33 4.64 31.43
CA ILE A 22 -10.08 5.54 30.56
C ILE A 22 -10.53 6.78 31.39
N ARG A 23 -10.30 7.97 30.85
CA ARG A 23 -10.66 9.25 31.43
C ARG A 23 -11.42 10.10 30.42
N TYR A 24 -12.32 10.97 30.91
CA TYR A 24 -12.99 11.90 29.99
C TYR A 24 -12.01 12.85 29.36
N TYR A 25 -11.96 12.81 28.02
CA TYR A 25 -11.21 13.77 27.22
C TYR A 25 -11.95 15.12 27.20
N ARG A 26 -11.22 16.20 27.47
CA ARG A 26 -11.77 17.56 27.38
C ARG A 26 -11.09 18.28 26.21
N PRO A 27 -11.85 18.65 25.14
CA PRO A 27 -11.30 19.43 24.04
C PRO A 27 -10.70 20.76 24.52
N ARG A 28 -9.54 21.12 23.98
CA ARG A 28 -8.81 22.34 24.35
C ARG A 28 -8.85 23.43 23.28
N GLY A 29 -9.49 23.19 22.13
CA GLY A 29 -9.58 24.11 20.99
C GLY A 29 -8.28 24.31 20.19
N SER A 30 -7.13 24.00 20.78
CA SER A 30 -5.78 24.16 20.18
C SER A 30 -4.92 22.90 20.31
N ALA A 31 -5.53 21.73 20.54
CA ALA A 31 -4.79 20.47 20.60
C ALA A 31 -4.28 20.08 19.20
N ASP A 32 -3.02 19.67 19.10
CA ASP A 32 -2.50 19.05 17.91
C ASP A 32 -3.07 17.62 17.71
N ILE A 33 -2.88 17.07 16.52
CA ILE A 33 -3.40 15.74 16.17
C ILE A 33 -2.80 14.64 17.05
N ARG A 34 -1.53 14.73 17.42
CA ARG A 34 -0.90 13.74 18.29
C ARG A 34 -1.56 13.73 19.68
N HIS A 35 -1.75 14.91 20.25
CA HIS A 35 -2.44 15.03 21.54
C HIS A 35 -3.88 14.48 21.48
N LEU A 36 -4.61 14.79 20.40
CA LEU A 36 -5.96 14.25 20.19
C LEU A 36 -5.97 12.71 20.16
N ILE A 37 -5.06 12.12 19.39
CA ILE A 37 -4.96 10.66 19.24
C ILE A 37 -4.50 10.00 20.54
N ASP A 38 -3.47 10.52 21.20
CA ASP A 38 -2.89 9.90 22.39
C ASP A 38 -3.78 9.99 23.62
N GLU A 39 -4.53 11.08 23.76
CA GLU A 39 -5.36 11.34 24.94
C GLU A 39 -6.87 11.17 24.69
N GLY A 40 -7.33 11.39 23.45
CA GLY A 40 -8.75 11.32 23.10
C GLY A 40 -9.19 9.94 22.58
N PHE A 41 -8.33 9.23 21.85
CA PHE A 41 -8.66 7.96 21.19
C PHE A 41 -8.38 6.76 22.10
N GLN A 42 -9.22 6.57 23.13
CA GLN A 42 -8.93 5.66 24.23
C GLN A 42 -9.54 4.26 24.09
N ALA A 43 -10.58 4.09 23.27
CA ALA A 43 -11.30 2.82 23.12
C ALA A 43 -11.89 2.65 21.70
N PHE A 44 -12.39 1.44 21.39
CA PHE A 44 -13.02 1.07 20.13
C PHE A 44 -12.10 1.35 18.90
N ASN A 45 -12.69 1.72 17.76
CA ASN A 45 -11.93 2.00 16.53
C ASN A 45 -10.96 3.19 16.67
N ALA A 46 -11.30 4.19 17.48
CA ALA A 46 -10.40 5.29 17.77
C ALA A 46 -9.10 4.79 18.44
N ALA A 47 -9.20 3.90 19.43
CA ALA A 47 -8.01 3.28 20.02
C ALA A 47 -7.23 2.42 19.03
N ARG A 48 -7.90 1.75 18.09
CA ARG A 48 -7.23 1.01 17.00
C ARG A 48 -6.47 1.94 16.07
N LEU A 49 -7.01 3.11 15.74
CA LEU A 49 -6.28 4.12 14.98
C LEU A 49 -5.06 4.65 15.75
N GLY A 50 -5.21 4.94 17.04
CA GLY A 50 -4.08 5.34 17.88
C GLY A 50 -3.01 4.25 18.00
N GLU A 51 -3.41 2.97 18.06
CA GLU A 51 -2.49 1.83 18.02
C GLU A 51 -1.76 1.74 16.68
N ALA A 52 -2.47 1.92 15.56
CA ALA A 52 -1.88 1.98 14.22
C ALA A 52 -0.79 3.05 14.13
N CYS A 53 -1.07 4.25 14.62
CA CYS A 53 -0.12 5.35 14.67
C CYS A 53 1.14 4.97 15.48
N ARG A 54 0.97 4.39 16.67
CA ARG A 54 2.11 3.99 17.53
C ARG A 54 2.89 2.81 16.98
N ILE A 55 2.25 1.77 16.41
CA ILE A 55 2.97 0.69 15.72
C ILE A 55 3.82 1.26 14.61
N PHE A 56 3.29 2.19 13.83
CA PHE A 56 4.02 2.82 12.76
C PHE A 56 5.22 3.62 13.28
N THR A 57 4.99 4.59 14.17
CA THR A 57 6.03 5.54 14.61
C THR A 57 7.04 4.93 15.57
N ASP A 58 6.59 4.07 16.49
CA ASP A 58 7.41 3.61 17.61
C ASP A 58 8.03 2.22 17.36
N LYS A 59 7.67 1.57 16.20
CA LYS A 59 8.20 0.27 15.83
C LYS A 59 8.66 0.21 14.38
N MET A 60 7.78 0.50 13.39
CA MET A 60 8.14 0.36 11.98
C MET A 60 9.20 1.38 11.55
N LEU A 61 9.16 2.59 12.09
CA LEU A 61 10.11 3.65 11.73
C LEU A 61 11.42 3.63 12.52
N LEU A 62 11.58 2.72 13.50
CA LEU A 62 12.82 2.61 14.27
C LEU A 62 14.00 2.25 13.35
N PRO A 63 15.11 3.02 13.40
CA PRO A 63 16.27 2.78 12.52
C PRO A 63 16.88 1.39 12.67
N GLU A 64 16.92 0.84 13.89
CA GLU A 64 17.48 -0.48 14.18
C GLU A 64 16.67 -1.64 13.56
N HIS A 65 15.39 -1.43 13.30
CA HIS A 65 14.53 -2.41 12.64
C HIS A 65 14.77 -2.47 11.13
N ASP A 66 15.21 -1.37 10.51
CA ASP A 66 15.40 -1.25 9.05
C ASP A 66 14.24 -1.86 8.26
N THR A 67 13.02 -1.52 8.67
CA THR A 67 11.81 -2.10 8.10
C THR A 67 11.64 -1.67 6.64
N THR A 68 11.37 -2.63 5.76
CA THR A 68 10.88 -2.34 4.41
C THR A 68 9.36 -2.21 4.46
N ILE A 69 8.86 -1.01 4.12
CA ILE A 69 7.48 -0.62 4.33
C ILE A 69 6.75 -0.47 3.00
N ALA A 70 5.72 -1.28 2.80
CA ALA A 70 4.78 -1.16 1.71
C ALA A 70 3.59 -0.27 2.10
N LEU A 71 3.16 0.61 1.22
CA LEU A 71 1.82 1.22 1.27
C LEU A 71 0.95 0.54 0.21
N THR A 72 -0.24 0.08 0.59
CA THR A 72 -1.19 -0.46 -0.39
C THR A 72 -2.48 0.35 -0.38
N ILE A 73 -2.99 0.72 -1.55
CA ILE A 73 -4.13 1.63 -1.70
C ILE A 73 -5.16 1.04 -2.65
N ALA A 74 -6.34 0.76 -2.13
CA ALA A 74 -7.51 0.39 -2.92
C ALA A 74 -8.37 1.62 -3.27
N GLY A 75 -9.40 1.42 -4.08
CA GLY A 75 -10.33 2.47 -4.45
C GLY A 75 -9.72 3.59 -5.29
N ALA A 76 -10.15 4.82 -5.03
CA ALA A 76 -9.70 6.04 -5.72
C ALA A 76 -9.62 7.20 -4.71
N LEU A 77 -8.55 7.26 -3.93
CA LEU A 77 -8.33 8.25 -2.86
C LEU A 77 -7.66 9.53 -3.38
N THR A 78 -6.87 9.44 -4.45
CA THR A 78 -6.17 10.59 -5.04
C THR A 78 -7.12 11.67 -5.55
N PRO A 79 -8.25 11.38 -6.23
CA PRO A 79 -9.19 12.43 -6.63
C PRO A 79 -9.82 13.17 -5.45
N ALA A 80 -9.86 12.56 -4.26
CA ALA A 80 -10.30 13.22 -3.02
C ALA A 80 -9.21 14.12 -2.38
N GLY A 81 -8.05 14.28 -3.03
CA GLY A 81 -6.96 15.13 -2.55
C GLY A 81 -5.98 14.46 -1.59
N LEU A 82 -6.07 13.14 -1.38
CA LEU A 82 -5.20 12.42 -0.44
C LEU A 82 -3.80 12.10 -0.99
N GLY A 83 -3.54 12.43 -2.26
CA GLY A 83 -2.22 12.27 -2.88
C GLY A 83 -1.11 12.97 -2.10
N GLY A 84 -1.36 14.15 -1.55
CA GLY A 84 -0.40 14.90 -0.76
C GLY A 84 0.14 14.14 0.47
N CYS A 85 -0.72 13.37 1.15
CA CYS A 85 -0.27 12.50 2.25
C CYS A 85 0.72 11.43 1.76
N ILE A 86 0.48 10.87 0.58
CA ILE A 86 1.34 9.84 -0.01
C ILE A 86 2.68 10.44 -0.43
N VAL A 87 2.64 11.61 -1.08
CA VAL A 87 3.84 12.38 -1.47
C VAL A 87 4.73 12.65 -0.26
N GLU A 88 4.16 13.21 0.81
CA GLU A 88 4.90 13.51 2.06
C GLU A 88 5.53 12.25 2.67
N MET A 89 4.80 11.11 2.67
CA MET A 89 5.35 9.85 3.17
C MET A 89 6.52 9.35 2.32
N MET A 90 6.47 9.51 1.00
CA MET A 90 7.56 9.13 0.10
C MET A 90 8.78 10.03 0.28
N GLU A 91 8.61 11.34 0.28
CA GLU A 91 9.70 12.31 0.45
C GLU A 91 10.44 12.16 1.77
N ARG A 92 9.75 11.72 2.79
CA ARG A 92 10.33 11.45 4.12
C ARG A 92 10.91 10.05 4.26
N GLY A 93 10.79 9.19 3.26
CA GLY A 93 11.21 7.78 3.34
C GLY A 93 10.36 6.96 4.31
N LEU A 94 9.13 7.36 4.59
CA LEU A 94 8.24 6.64 5.50
C LEU A 94 7.60 5.42 4.84
N ILE A 95 7.63 5.34 3.52
CA ILE A 95 7.27 4.16 2.72
C ILE A 95 8.37 3.91 1.69
N ASP A 96 8.57 2.64 1.33
CA ASP A 96 9.65 2.20 0.45
C ASP A 96 9.14 1.76 -0.94
N PHE A 97 7.88 1.34 -1.04
CA PHE A 97 7.18 1.05 -2.30
C PHE A 97 5.66 1.14 -2.15
N LEU A 98 4.99 1.36 -3.26
CA LEU A 98 3.54 1.55 -3.35
C LEU A 98 2.92 0.45 -4.21
N ILE A 99 1.78 -0.10 -3.77
CA ILE A 99 0.91 -0.93 -4.59
C ILE A 99 -0.46 -0.27 -4.61
N SER A 100 -0.94 0.10 -5.79
CA SER A 100 -2.15 0.91 -5.94
C SER A 100 -3.09 0.35 -7.00
N THR A 101 -4.35 0.73 -6.91
CA THR A 101 -5.24 0.63 -8.07
C THR A 101 -4.78 1.60 -9.16
N GLY A 102 -5.00 1.24 -10.42
CA GLY A 102 -4.72 2.15 -11.53
C GLY A 102 -5.58 3.41 -11.51
N ALA A 103 -6.76 3.37 -10.90
CA ALA A 103 -7.63 4.54 -10.73
C ALA A 103 -6.95 5.65 -9.91
N ASN A 104 -6.30 5.31 -8.79
CA ASN A 104 -5.53 6.28 -8.02
C ASN A 104 -4.45 6.97 -8.89
N LEU A 105 -3.70 6.18 -9.64
CA LEU A 105 -2.59 6.68 -10.45
C LEU A 105 -3.08 7.51 -11.64
N TYR A 106 -4.18 7.10 -12.27
CA TYR A 106 -4.79 7.85 -13.36
C TYR A 106 -5.31 9.22 -12.89
N HIS A 107 -6.05 9.26 -11.80
CA HIS A 107 -6.57 10.51 -11.27
C HIS A 107 -5.48 11.42 -10.68
N ASP A 108 -4.34 10.87 -10.24
CA ASP A 108 -3.16 11.64 -9.86
C ASP A 108 -2.61 12.46 -11.04
N LEU A 109 -2.66 11.89 -12.28
CA LEU A 109 -2.22 12.61 -13.48
C LEU A 109 -3.02 13.88 -13.73
N HIS A 110 -4.29 13.97 -13.32
CA HIS A 110 -5.07 15.19 -13.47
C HIS A 110 -4.41 16.35 -12.72
N TYR A 111 -3.96 16.11 -11.48
CA TYR A 111 -3.24 17.11 -10.71
C TYR A 111 -1.87 17.40 -11.32
N ALA A 112 -1.13 16.37 -11.71
CA ALA A 112 0.18 16.51 -12.36
C ALA A 112 0.12 17.38 -13.62
N LEU A 113 -0.99 17.31 -14.37
CA LEU A 113 -1.24 18.07 -15.59
C LEU A 113 -1.94 19.42 -15.33
N ASN A 114 -2.05 19.85 -14.06
CA ASN A 114 -2.70 21.10 -13.63
C ASN A 114 -4.20 21.18 -13.96
N PHE A 115 -4.89 20.06 -14.06
CA PHE A 115 -6.34 20.05 -14.14
C PHE A 115 -6.97 20.25 -12.77
N THR A 116 -8.17 20.83 -12.76
CA THR A 116 -8.89 21.13 -11.52
C THR A 116 -10.06 20.18 -11.32
N LEU A 117 -10.11 19.53 -10.14
CA LEU A 117 -11.24 18.79 -9.66
C LEU A 117 -11.97 19.64 -8.60
N HIS A 118 -13.28 19.58 -8.59
CA HIS A 118 -14.13 20.43 -7.75
C HIS A 118 -14.87 19.62 -6.70
N ARG A 119 -15.01 20.18 -5.51
CA ARG A 119 -15.94 19.67 -4.50
C ARG A 119 -17.37 19.92 -4.99
N GLY A 120 -18.20 18.90 -4.94
CA GLY A 120 -19.59 18.96 -5.36
C GLY A 120 -20.53 18.39 -4.31
N SER A 121 -21.75 18.08 -4.75
CA SER A 121 -22.75 17.38 -3.95
C SER A 121 -22.94 15.97 -4.48
N PRO A 122 -23.11 14.95 -3.62
CA PRO A 122 -23.47 13.61 -4.07
C PRO A 122 -24.93 13.51 -4.54
N PHE A 123 -25.74 14.56 -4.30
CA PHE A 123 -27.18 14.61 -4.60
C PHE A 123 -27.46 15.40 -5.89
N VAL A 124 -26.60 15.25 -6.90
CA VAL A 124 -26.76 15.87 -8.22
C VAL A 124 -27.47 14.91 -9.18
N ASN A 125 -28.06 15.47 -10.25
CA ASN A 125 -28.69 14.66 -11.30
C ASN A 125 -27.64 14.20 -12.32
N ASP A 126 -27.40 12.90 -12.43
CA ASP A 126 -26.41 12.36 -13.34
C ASP A 126 -26.75 12.54 -14.83
N VAL A 127 -28.03 12.65 -15.18
CA VAL A 127 -28.44 12.95 -16.56
C VAL A 127 -28.03 14.37 -16.94
N GLU A 128 -28.29 15.33 -16.05
CA GLU A 128 -27.85 16.70 -16.25
C GLU A 128 -26.33 16.84 -16.33
N LEU A 129 -25.59 16.13 -15.46
CA LEU A 129 -24.13 16.09 -15.53
C LEU A 129 -23.64 15.56 -16.87
N TYR A 130 -24.23 14.47 -17.36
CA TYR A 130 -23.89 13.88 -18.66
C TYR A 130 -24.14 14.87 -19.81
N GLU A 131 -25.31 15.54 -19.83
CA GLU A 131 -25.64 16.54 -20.83
C GLU A 131 -24.70 17.75 -20.81
N GLN A 132 -24.20 18.13 -19.65
CA GLN A 132 -23.25 19.23 -19.48
C GLN A 132 -21.76 18.78 -19.62
N GLY A 133 -21.50 17.52 -19.93
CA GLY A 133 -20.14 17.00 -20.06
C GLY A 133 -19.34 17.06 -18.74
N VAL A 134 -20.01 16.83 -17.62
CA VAL A 134 -19.39 16.78 -16.29
C VAL A 134 -19.37 15.34 -15.80
N ILE A 135 -18.23 14.92 -15.30
CA ILE A 135 -18.02 13.61 -14.67
C ILE A 135 -18.04 13.78 -13.15
N ARG A 136 -18.55 12.77 -12.44
CA ARG A 136 -18.44 12.73 -10.98
C ARG A 136 -17.85 11.44 -10.47
N ILE A 137 -17.08 11.57 -9.40
CA ILE A 137 -16.67 10.47 -8.51
C ILE A 137 -17.28 10.79 -7.15
N TYR A 138 -18.49 10.26 -6.90
CA TYR A 138 -19.32 10.56 -5.73
C TYR A 138 -19.61 12.08 -5.61
N ASP A 139 -18.84 12.84 -4.83
CA ASP A 139 -18.96 14.28 -4.63
C ASP A 139 -17.79 15.10 -5.19
N VAL A 140 -16.93 14.48 -6.00
CA VAL A 140 -15.89 15.16 -6.78
C VAL A 140 -16.35 15.31 -8.21
N LEU A 141 -16.35 16.54 -8.72
CA LEU A 141 -16.83 16.91 -10.06
C LEU A 141 -15.69 17.45 -10.92
N PHE A 142 -15.68 17.12 -12.21
CA PHE A 142 -14.73 17.67 -13.17
C PHE A 142 -15.26 17.57 -14.61
N PRO A 143 -14.83 18.44 -15.54
CA PRO A 143 -15.24 18.36 -16.93
C PRO A 143 -14.73 17.08 -17.61
N SER A 144 -15.51 16.52 -18.52
CA SER A 144 -15.10 15.32 -19.30
C SER A 144 -13.84 15.54 -20.14
N SER A 145 -13.51 16.78 -20.49
CA SER A 145 -12.26 17.15 -21.16
C SER A 145 -11.03 16.74 -20.35
N VAL A 146 -11.09 16.74 -19.02
CA VAL A 146 -9.99 16.29 -18.14
C VAL A 146 -9.60 14.84 -18.44
N LEU A 147 -10.59 13.95 -18.65
CA LEU A 147 -10.33 12.57 -19.05
C LEU A 147 -9.68 12.51 -20.43
N LEU A 148 -10.27 13.20 -21.40
CA LEU A 148 -9.82 13.17 -22.80
C LEU A 148 -8.38 13.70 -22.94
N GLU A 149 -8.06 14.76 -22.23
CA GLU A 149 -6.72 15.38 -22.25
C GLU A 149 -5.70 14.52 -21.49
N THR A 150 -6.07 13.90 -20.38
CA THR A 150 -5.22 12.94 -19.67
C THR A 150 -4.95 11.70 -20.52
N ASP A 151 -5.98 11.17 -21.19
CA ASP A 151 -5.81 10.05 -22.12
C ASP A 151 -4.91 10.42 -23.30
N ALA A 152 -5.08 11.62 -23.85
CA ALA A 152 -4.20 12.13 -24.91
C ALA A 152 -2.74 12.24 -24.45
N TYR A 153 -2.52 12.73 -23.21
CA TYR A 153 -1.18 12.78 -22.62
C TYR A 153 -0.57 11.38 -22.48
N ILE A 154 -1.33 10.38 -21.98
CA ILE A 154 -0.85 9.01 -21.84
C ILE A 154 -0.48 8.42 -23.21
N ARG A 155 -1.33 8.58 -24.22
CA ARG A 155 -1.05 8.09 -25.58
C ARG A 155 0.18 8.74 -26.19
N ASP A 156 0.35 10.04 -26.00
CA ASP A 156 1.52 10.77 -26.45
C ASP A 156 2.79 10.31 -25.69
N PHE A 157 2.71 10.09 -24.37
CA PHE A 157 3.80 9.49 -23.59
C PHE A 157 4.19 8.10 -24.12
N LEU A 158 3.21 7.22 -24.38
CA LEU A 158 3.46 5.87 -24.90
C LEU A 158 4.25 5.90 -26.21
N VAL A 159 3.90 6.80 -27.12
CA VAL A 159 4.63 6.97 -28.38
C VAL A 159 6.05 7.50 -28.14
N ARG A 160 6.18 8.55 -27.32
CA ARG A 160 7.49 9.19 -27.08
C ARG A 160 8.45 8.33 -26.30
N SER A 161 7.94 7.56 -25.33
CA SER A 161 8.77 6.74 -24.46
C SER A 161 9.54 5.67 -25.21
N GLY A 162 9.03 5.24 -26.37
CA GLY A 162 9.60 4.14 -27.14
C GLY A 162 9.64 2.82 -26.39
N MET A 163 8.90 2.70 -25.26
CA MET A 163 8.84 1.47 -24.47
C MET A 163 8.32 0.32 -25.31
N ASN A 164 8.99 -0.83 -25.22
CA ASN A 164 8.68 -1.98 -26.05
C ASN A 164 8.98 -3.28 -25.31
N GLY A 165 8.23 -4.34 -25.61
CA GLY A 165 8.36 -5.64 -24.96
C GLY A 165 7.81 -5.67 -23.52
N PRO A 166 8.15 -6.71 -22.74
CA PRO A 166 7.62 -6.89 -21.39
C PRO A 166 8.28 -5.93 -20.39
N VAL A 167 7.46 -5.14 -19.71
CA VAL A 167 7.88 -4.22 -18.64
C VAL A 167 7.08 -4.50 -17.37
N SER A 168 7.66 -4.24 -16.20
CA SER A 168 6.89 -4.22 -14.95
C SER A 168 6.03 -2.95 -14.87
N THR A 169 4.99 -2.97 -14.04
CA THR A 169 4.23 -1.74 -13.76
C THR A 169 5.12 -0.69 -13.08
N ALA A 170 6.11 -1.11 -12.29
CA ALA A 170 7.08 -0.20 -11.68
C ALA A 170 7.99 0.48 -12.72
N GLU A 171 8.45 -0.24 -13.75
CA GLU A 171 9.21 0.35 -14.87
C GLU A 171 8.36 1.37 -15.62
N PHE A 172 7.10 1.03 -15.88
CA PHE A 172 6.17 1.90 -16.57
C PHE A 172 5.91 3.19 -15.77
N HIS A 173 5.53 3.08 -14.49
CA HIS A 173 5.22 4.25 -13.67
C HIS A 173 6.45 5.12 -13.39
N TYR A 174 7.62 4.51 -13.27
CA TYR A 174 8.86 5.28 -13.15
C TYR A 174 9.14 6.12 -14.40
N ALA A 175 9.00 5.53 -15.59
CA ALA A 175 9.16 6.26 -16.86
C ALA A 175 8.12 7.38 -17.00
N LEU A 176 6.85 7.09 -16.65
CA LEU A 176 5.76 8.07 -16.67
C LEU A 176 6.03 9.24 -15.72
N GLY A 177 6.48 8.97 -14.49
CA GLY A 177 6.81 10.01 -13.52
C GLY A 177 7.98 10.88 -13.97
N ARG A 178 8.98 10.30 -14.63
CA ARG A 178 10.10 11.03 -15.24
C ARG A 178 9.63 11.95 -16.37
N ASP A 179 8.74 11.48 -17.24
CA ASP A 179 8.17 12.30 -18.31
C ASP A 179 7.30 13.44 -17.75
N LEU A 180 6.51 13.17 -16.70
CA LEU A 180 5.75 14.22 -15.99
C LEU A 180 6.66 15.33 -15.49
N MET A 181 7.71 15.02 -14.75
CA MET A 181 8.65 16.02 -14.23
C MET A 181 9.35 16.82 -15.35
N ALA A 182 9.65 16.17 -16.47
CA ALA A 182 10.26 16.85 -17.60
C ALA A 182 9.31 17.85 -18.29
N ARG A 183 8.01 17.56 -18.29
CA ARG A 183 6.98 18.41 -18.92
C ARG A 183 6.32 19.42 -17.99
N GLN A 184 6.24 19.08 -16.72
CA GLN A 184 5.64 19.89 -15.66
C GLN A 184 6.63 19.95 -14.49
N PRO A 185 7.71 20.72 -14.60
CA PRO A 185 8.71 20.84 -13.54
C PRO A 185 8.08 21.31 -12.22
N GLY A 186 8.40 20.61 -11.12
CA GLY A 186 7.83 20.85 -9.80
C GLY A 186 6.57 20.04 -9.49
N CYS A 187 6.05 19.25 -10.44
CA CYS A 187 4.86 18.42 -10.18
C CYS A 187 5.11 17.30 -9.16
N GLU A 188 6.36 16.94 -8.92
CA GLU A 188 6.74 15.98 -7.87
C GLU A 188 6.31 16.43 -6.46
N ALA A 189 6.10 17.71 -6.24
CA ALA A 189 5.61 18.24 -4.97
C ALA A 189 4.14 17.90 -4.67
N TYR A 190 3.37 17.47 -5.68
CA TYR A 190 1.92 17.22 -5.52
C TYR A 190 1.37 16.04 -6.33
N SER A 191 2.17 15.40 -7.19
CA SER A 191 1.79 14.19 -7.90
C SER A 191 2.46 12.96 -7.29
N VAL A 192 1.68 11.94 -6.98
CA VAL A 192 2.14 10.66 -6.44
C VAL A 192 3.09 9.96 -7.41
N VAL A 193 2.75 9.94 -8.71
CA VAL A 193 3.56 9.27 -9.74
C VAL A 193 4.89 9.99 -9.95
N ALA A 194 4.89 11.31 -9.99
CA ALA A 194 6.11 12.11 -10.13
C ALA A 194 6.99 12.05 -8.87
N ALA A 195 6.40 12.21 -7.67
CA ALA A 195 7.10 12.10 -6.39
C ALA A 195 7.76 10.72 -6.19
N ALA A 196 7.06 9.65 -6.57
CA ALA A 196 7.61 8.30 -6.52
C ALA A 196 8.85 8.15 -7.42
N ALA A 197 8.80 8.69 -8.63
CA ALA A 197 9.94 8.66 -9.53
C ALA A 197 11.11 9.51 -9.00
N ALA A 198 10.84 10.66 -8.37
CA ALA A 198 11.86 11.51 -7.76
C ALA A 198 12.51 10.84 -6.53
N ALA A 199 11.71 10.19 -5.68
CA ALA A 199 12.17 9.49 -4.48
C ALA A 199 12.72 8.08 -4.72
N GLY A 200 12.68 7.57 -5.94
CA GLY A 200 13.09 6.20 -6.25
C GLY A 200 12.19 5.12 -5.64
N VAL A 201 10.92 5.45 -5.40
CA VAL A 201 9.89 4.56 -4.84
C VAL A 201 9.17 3.85 -6.00
N PRO A 202 9.26 2.53 -6.15
CA PRO A 202 8.54 1.81 -7.21
C PRO A 202 7.03 1.76 -6.92
N ILE A 203 6.23 1.92 -7.97
CA ILE A 203 4.76 1.81 -7.93
C ILE A 203 4.30 0.59 -8.72
N TYR A 204 3.58 -0.31 -8.08
CA TYR A 204 2.96 -1.47 -8.68
C TYR A 204 1.45 -1.32 -8.80
N THR A 205 0.88 -1.92 -9.85
CA THR A 205 -0.57 -2.01 -10.04
C THR A 205 -0.95 -3.48 -10.19
N SER A 206 -1.64 -4.02 -9.19
CA SER A 206 -2.00 -5.45 -9.15
C SER A 206 -3.02 -5.88 -10.22
N SER A 207 -3.73 -4.92 -10.82
CA SER A 207 -4.71 -5.13 -11.90
C SER A 207 -4.50 -4.07 -12.98
N PRO A 208 -3.40 -4.13 -13.77
CA PRO A 208 -3.00 -3.05 -14.68
C PRO A 208 -4.02 -2.79 -15.79
N GLY A 209 -4.76 -3.79 -16.24
CA GLY A 209 -5.80 -3.64 -17.26
C GLY A 209 -7.07 -2.94 -16.76
N ASP A 210 -7.30 -2.91 -15.43
CA ASP A 210 -8.49 -2.31 -14.83
C ASP A 210 -8.24 -0.83 -14.47
N SER A 211 -7.91 -0.04 -15.48
CA SER A 211 -7.72 1.42 -15.34
C SER A 211 -7.66 2.11 -16.70
N SER A 212 -7.89 3.43 -16.73
CA SER A 212 -7.71 4.22 -17.94
C SER A 212 -6.26 4.21 -18.45
N ILE A 213 -5.27 4.02 -17.59
CA ILE A 213 -3.88 3.78 -18.03
C ILE A 213 -3.82 2.50 -18.86
N GLY A 214 -4.36 1.39 -18.34
CA GLY A 214 -4.41 0.11 -19.06
C GLY A 214 -5.20 0.19 -20.37
N MET A 215 -6.33 0.92 -20.38
CA MET A 215 -7.11 1.17 -21.59
C MET A 215 -6.28 1.89 -22.67
N ASN A 216 -5.46 2.87 -22.28
CA ASN A 216 -4.59 3.59 -23.23
C ASN A 216 -3.41 2.74 -23.71
N ILE A 217 -2.91 1.82 -22.88
CA ILE A 217 -1.89 0.81 -23.33
C ILE A 217 -2.52 -0.11 -24.38
N ALA A 218 -3.75 -0.60 -24.13
CA ALA A 218 -4.47 -1.43 -25.10
C ALA A 218 -4.76 -0.67 -26.42
N TYR A 219 -5.13 0.62 -26.33
CA TYR A 219 -5.25 1.48 -27.51
C TYR A 219 -3.93 1.57 -28.28
N HIS A 220 -2.81 1.73 -27.58
CA HIS A 220 -1.50 1.86 -28.18
C HIS A 220 -1.07 0.57 -28.93
N GLU A 221 -1.37 -0.61 -28.38
CA GLU A 221 -1.19 -1.88 -29.06
C GLU A 221 -2.00 -1.92 -30.37
N LEU A 222 -3.30 -1.65 -30.27
CA LEU A 222 -4.24 -1.79 -31.39
C LEU A 222 -3.97 -0.80 -32.52
N MET A 223 -3.60 0.45 -32.18
CA MET A 223 -3.51 1.54 -33.15
C MET A 223 -2.11 1.82 -33.67
N ASN A 224 -1.09 1.36 -32.95
CA ASN A 224 0.32 1.66 -33.27
C ASN A 224 1.18 0.40 -33.42
N ASP A 225 0.56 -0.79 -33.49
CA ASP A 225 1.25 -2.09 -33.57
C ASP A 225 2.32 -2.25 -32.47
N SER A 226 2.09 -1.66 -31.32
CA SER A 226 3.03 -1.68 -30.20
C SER A 226 3.16 -3.07 -29.62
N ARG A 227 4.38 -3.44 -29.24
CA ARG A 227 4.67 -4.68 -28.50
C ARG A 227 4.89 -4.42 -27.01
N LEU A 228 4.55 -3.24 -26.52
CA LEU A 228 4.59 -2.96 -25.09
C LEU A 228 3.61 -3.89 -24.38
N MET A 229 4.09 -4.62 -23.39
CA MET A 229 3.31 -5.53 -22.60
C MET A 229 3.61 -5.31 -21.12
N ILE A 230 2.59 -5.09 -20.31
CA ILE A 230 2.75 -5.14 -18.86
C ILE A 230 2.87 -6.63 -18.47
N ASP A 231 4.00 -6.98 -17.87
CA ASP A 231 4.29 -8.35 -17.43
C ASP A 231 4.09 -8.49 -15.90
N PRO A 232 2.97 -9.09 -15.46
CA PRO A 232 2.70 -9.27 -14.04
C PRO A 232 3.70 -10.19 -13.33
N ASN A 233 4.40 -11.07 -14.07
CA ASN A 233 5.43 -11.92 -13.46
C ASN A 233 6.64 -11.09 -13.00
N LYS A 234 6.98 -10.01 -13.72
CA LYS A 234 8.02 -9.08 -13.27
C LYS A 234 7.61 -8.42 -11.96
N ASP A 235 6.36 -7.93 -11.85
CA ASP A 235 5.85 -7.30 -10.65
C ASP A 235 5.89 -8.24 -9.43
N VAL A 236 5.44 -9.49 -9.59
CA VAL A 236 5.49 -10.51 -8.54
C VAL A 236 6.93 -10.76 -8.08
N ASN A 237 7.86 -10.96 -9.03
CA ASN A 237 9.26 -11.23 -8.71
C ASN A 237 9.94 -10.03 -8.03
N GLU A 238 9.66 -8.80 -8.46
CA GLU A 238 10.23 -7.59 -7.87
C GLU A 238 9.74 -7.40 -6.43
N VAL A 239 8.43 -7.55 -6.17
CA VAL A 239 7.88 -7.45 -4.81
C VAL A 239 8.40 -8.56 -3.90
N CYS A 240 8.49 -9.80 -4.38
CA CYS A 240 9.12 -10.89 -3.63
C CYS A 240 10.60 -10.60 -3.31
N ALA A 241 11.33 -10.00 -4.24
CA ALA A 241 12.73 -9.64 -4.02
C ALA A 241 12.88 -8.54 -2.95
N PHE A 242 11.98 -7.57 -2.87
CA PHE A 242 11.97 -6.55 -1.81
C PHE A 242 11.67 -7.16 -0.45
N ILE A 243 10.66 -8.03 -0.36
CA ILE A 243 10.31 -8.74 0.87
C ILE A 243 11.49 -9.61 1.34
N LEU A 244 12.13 -10.33 0.43
CA LEU A 244 13.29 -11.16 0.74
C LEU A 244 14.48 -10.33 1.26
N ALA A 245 14.74 -9.18 0.63
CA ALA A 245 15.86 -8.32 0.98
C ALA A 245 15.65 -7.55 2.30
N GLY A 246 14.40 -7.27 2.68
CA GLY A 246 14.09 -6.54 3.91
C GLY A 246 14.55 -7.26 5.16
N LYS A 247 15.17 -6.55 6.11
CA LYS A 247 15.48 -7.08 7.44
C LYS A 247 14.21 -7.40 8.20
N LYS A 248 13.28 -6.43 8.26
CA LYS A 248 11.89 -6.57 8.67
C LYS A 248 10.98 -6.10 7.56
N ASN A 249 9.75 -6.60 7.53
CA ASN A 249 8.74 -6.23 6.55
C ASN A 249 7.46 -5.75 7.23
N GLY A 250 6.88 -4.69 6.72
CA GLY A 250 5.63 -4.17 7.21
C GLY A 250 4.78 -3.52 6.12
N CYS A 251 3.49 -3.40 6.39
CA CYS A 251 2.58 -2.74 5.47
C CYS A 251 1.59 -1.82 6.17
N VAL A 252 1.24 -0.75 5.47
CA VAL A 252 0.10 0.12 5.74
C VAL A 252 -0.90 -0.08 4.61
N ILE A 253 -2.13 -0.45 4.95
CA ILE A 253 -3.17 -0.86 4.00
C ILE A 253 -4.34 0.12 4.11
N LEU A 254 -4.66 0.80 3.00
CA LEU A 254 -5.83 1.67 2.88
C LEU A 254 -6.92 0.94 2.08
N GLY A 255 -8.04 0.63 2.75
CA GLY A 255 -9.06 -0.25 2.22
C GLY A 255 -8.59 -1.70 2.28
N GLY A 256 -8.21 -2.27 1.15
CA GLY A 256 -7.72 -3.65 1.05
C GLY A 256 -7.66 -4.11 -0.40
N GLY A 257 -8.58 -4.99 -0.79
CA GLY A 257 -8.72 -5.48 -2.16
C GLY A 257 -7.48 -6.14 -2.75
N SER A 258 -7.33 -6.01 -4.05
CA SER A 258 -6.21 -6.57 -4.82
C SER A 258 -4.85 -6.02 -4.39
N PRO A 259 -4.63 -4.71 -4.15
CA PRO A 259 -3.34 -4.18 -3.70
C PRO A 259 -2.86 -4.81 -2.39
N LYS A 260 -3.74 -4.94 -1.38
CA LYS A 260 -3.44 -5.65 -0.13
C LYS A 260 -2.99 -7.08 -0.37
N ASN A 261 -3.80 -7.83 -1.13
CA ASN A 261 -3.53 -9.24 -1.33
C ASN A 261 -2.27 -9.46 -2.16
N PHE A 262 -2.02 -8.62 -3.16
CA PHE A 262 -0.81 -8.67 -3.98
C PHE A 262 0.46 -8.57 -3.12
N TYR A 263 0.51 -7.62 -2.19
CA TYR A 263 1.61 -7.51 -1.24
C TYR A 263 1.73 -8.76 -0.35
N LEU A 264 0.62 -9.15 0.28
CA LEU A 264 0.62 -10.26 1.22
C LEU A 264 0.97 -11.60 0.57
N GLN A 265 0.66 -11.79 -0.71
CA GLN A 265 1.01 -13.01 -1.46
C GLN A 265 2.53 -13.16 -1.68
N GLY A 266 3.31 -12.10 -1.55
CA GLY A 266 4.76 -12.18 -1.64
C GLY A 266 5.38 -13.16 -0.62
N GLN A 267 4.81 -13.26 0.58
CA GLN A 267 5.28 -14.21 1.60
C GLN A 267 5.02 -15.67 1.20
N PRO A 268 3.77 -16.13 0.90
CA PRO A 268 3.53 -17.48 0.41
C PRO A 268 4.27 -17.76 -0.91
N THR A 269 4.42 -16.80 -1.80
CA THR A 269 5.21 -17.00 -3.02
C THR A 269 6.66 -17.37 -2.71
N LEU A 270 7.27 -16.72 -1.71
CA LEU A 270 8.63 -17.05 -1.30
C LEU A 270 8.73 -18.47 -0.72
N TRP A 271 7.89 -18.83 0.28
CA TRP A 271 8.05 -20.13 0.95
C TRP A 271 7.40 -21.30 0.21
N GLU A 272 6.19 -21.10 -0.36
CA GLU A 272 5.41 -22.17 -1.01
C GLU A 272 5.90 -22.45 -2.43
N VAL A 273 6.16 -21.37 -3.22
CA VAL A 273 6.49 -21.50 -4.64
C VAL A 273 7.99 -21.55 -4.87
N TYR A 274 8.77 -20.70 -4.18
CA TYR A 274 10.23 -20.64 -4.36
C TYR A 274 11.03 -21.44 -3.33
N GLY A 275 10.38 -22.00 -2.32
CA GLY A 275 11.05 -22.79 -1.27
C GLY A 275 11.95 -21.95 -0.36
N ILE A 276 11.71 -20.64 -0.24
CA ILE A 276 12.52 -19.70 0.54
C ILE A 276 11.70 -19.21 1.74
N PRO A 277 11.81 -19.82 2.93
CA PRO A 277 11.05 -19.37 4.10
C PRO A 277 11.54 -18.01 4.58
N LYS A 278 10.65 -17.03 4.64
CA LYS A 278 10.94 -15.66 5.14
C LYS A 278 10.26 -15.38 6.49
N GLY A 279 9.22 -16.14 6.85
CA GLY A 279 8.59 -16.09 8.17
C GLY A 279 7.37 -15.17 8.30
N GLY A 280 6.89 -14.55 7.22
CA GLY A 280 5.73 -13.64 7.24
C GLY A 280 6.12 -12.18 7.49
N ASN A 281 5.12 -11.30 7.48
CA ASN A 281 5.30 -9.88 7.76
C ASN A 281 5.46 -9.64 9.27
N ASP A 282 6.34 -8.70 9.63
CA ASP A 282 6.59 -8.30 11.02
C ASP A 282 5.55 -7.27 11.51
N TYR A 283 4.99 -6.46 10.62
CA TYR A 283 4.03 -5.41 10.95
C TYR A 283 2.90 -5.38 9.94
N PHE A 284 1.68 -5.19 10.46
CA PHE A 284 0.48 -5.12 9.64
C PHE A 284 -0.46 -4.03 10.19
N ILE A 285 -0.68 -2.98 9.42
CA ILE A 285 -1.61 -1.90 9.76
C ILE A 285 -2.66 -1.81 8.64
N GLN A 286 -3.94 -1.85 8.99
CA GLN A 286 -5.01 -1.68 8.00
C GLN A 286 -6.07 -0.69 8.47
N LEU A 287 -6.42 0.25 7.61
CA LEU A 287 -7.52 1.20 7.77
C LEU A 287 -8.60 0.84 6.74
N THR A 288 -9.74 0.32 7.18
CA THR A 288 -10.78 -0.20 6.28
C THR A 288 -12.17 -0.15 6.91
N THR A 289 -13.20 -0.04 6.10
CA THR A 289 -14.59 -0.23 6.53
C THR A 289 -15.09 -1.65 6.27
N ASP A 290 -14.34 -2.48 5.53
CA ASP A 290 -14.72 -3.85 5.20
C ASP A 290 -14.59 -4.79 6.40
N GLN A 291 -15.53 -5.73 6.48
CA GLN A 291 -15.57 -6.74 7.53
C GLN A 291 -15.30 -8.14 6.97
N VAL A 292 -14.83 -9.02 7.85
CA VAL A 292 -14.48 -10.42 7.54
C VAL A 292 -15.64 -11.21 6.94
N VAL A 293 -16.84 -10.96 7.45
CA VAL A 293 -18.05 -11.75 7.17
C VAL A 293 -18.54 -11.64 5.71
N TRP A 294 -18.03 -10.69 4.96
CA TRP A 294 -18.44 -10.50 3.56
C TRP A 294 -17.59 -11.28 2.56
N GLY A 295 -16.55 -11.96 3.00
CA GLY A 295 -15.71 -12.83 2.16
C GLY A 295 -14.79 -12.10 1.18
N GLY A 296 -14.75 -10.76 1.19
CA GLY A 296 -13.85 -9.96 0.35
C GLY A 296 -12.41 -9.98 0.86
N LEU A 297 -11.44 -9.79 -0.04
CA LEU A 297 -10.00 -9.72 0.29
C LEU A 297 -9.69 -8.63 1.32
N SER A 298 -10.43 -7.53 1.31
CA SER A 298 -10.25 -6.42 2.25
C SER A 298 -10.50 -6.83 3.70
N GLY A 299 -11.46 -7.73 3.94
CA GLY A 299 -11.89 -8.13 5.28
C GLY A 299 -10.98 -9.14 5.97
N ALA A 300 -10.12 -9.88 5.25
CA ALA A 300 -9.24 -10.88 5.84
C ALA A 300 -8.34 -10.27 6.93
N THR A 301 -8.36 -10.86 8.14
CA THR A 301 -7.65 -10.32 9.30
C THR A 301 -6.19 -10.75 9.34
N PRO A 302 -5.33 -10.03 10.11
CA PRO A 302 -3.96 -10.49 10.36
C PRO A 302 -3.91 -11.88 11.02
N ALA A 303 -4.85 -12.21 11.89
CA ALA A 303 -4.92 -13.53 12.53
C ALA A 303 -5.21 -14.64 11.52
N GLU A 304 -6.14 -14.41 10.58
CA GLU A 304 -6.37 -15.34 9.46
C GLU A 304 -5.13 -15.44 8.55
N ALA A 305 -4.47 -14.32 8.29
CA ALA A 305 -3.27 -14.25 7.46
C ALA A 305 -2.09 -15.08 8.01
N VAL A 306 -2.06 -15.39 9.31
CA VAL A 306 -1.07 -16.29 9.92
C VAL A 306 -1.18 -17.70 9.34
N SER A 307 -2.39 -18.24 9.18
CA SER A 307 -2.60 -19.59 8.63
C SER A 307 -2.13 -19.75 7.18
N TRP A 308 -1.96 -18.62 6.47
CA TRP A 308 -1.43 -18.55 5.11
C TRP A 308 0.08 -18.25 5.06
N GLY A 309 0.78 -18.13 6.19
CA GLY A 309 2.17 -17.71 6.24
C GLY A 309 2.42 -16.25 5.85
N LYS A 310 1.37 -15.43 5.73
CA LYS A 310 1.44 -14.01 5.35
C LYS A 310 1.92 -13.10 6.48
N VAL A 311 1.63 -13.48 7.73
CA VAL A 311 1.98 -12.75 8.95
C VAL A 311 2.67 -13.70 9.90
N ASN A 312 3.77 -13.27 10.51
CA ASN A 312 4.48 -14.04 11.50
C ASN A 312 3.64 -14.19 12.80
N PRO A 313 3.33 -15.40 13.26
CA PRO A 313 2.51 -15.60 14.45
C PRO A 313 3.09 -14.97 15.72
N ALA A 314 4.42 -14.85 15.81
CA ALA A 314 5.09 -14.27 16.98
C ALA A 314 4.83 -12.75 17.12
N VAL A 315 4.48 -12.08 16.02
CA VAL A 315 4.29 -10.61 15.98
C VAL A 315 2.82 -10.19 15.86
N LEU A 316 1.85 -11.07 16.11
CA LEU A 316 0.44 -10.69 16.14
C LEU A 316 0.13 -9.44 16.99
N PRO A 317 0.82 -9.18 18.12
CA PRO A 317 0.66 -7.92 18.87
C PRO A 317 1.10 -6.67 18.11
N ASP A 318 1.84 -6.81 17.02
CA ASP A 318 2.30 -5.71 16.15
C ASP A 318 1.44 -5.59 14.87
N THR A 319 0.20 -6.06 14.96
CA THR A 319 -0.79 -5.98 13.90
C THR A 319 -2.06 -5.28 14.39
N VAL A 320 -2.66 -4.46 13.53
CA VAL A 320 -3.90 -3.75 13.86
C VAL A 320 -4.78 -3.55 12.64
N VAL A 321 -6.09 -3.70 12.84
CA VAL A 321 -7.12 -3.27 11.89
C VAL A 321 -7.97 -2.21 12.59
N ALA A 322 -8.00 -0.99 12.05
CA ALA A 322 -8.93 0.06 12.46
C ALA A 322 -10.09 0.08 11.45
N TYR A 323 -11.29 -0.23 11.93
CA TYR A 323 -12.51 -0.21 11.11
C TYR A 323 -13.02 1.23 10.98
N CYS A 324 -12.40 1.99 10.09
CA CYS A 324 -12.75 3.37 9.80
C CYS A 324 -12.47 3.70 8.35
N ASP A 325 -13.15 4.73 7.86
CA ASP A 325 -12.96 5.24 6.51
C ASP A 325 -11.55 5.81 6.32
N SER A 326 -10.86 5.35 5.26
CA SER A 326 -9.48 5.78 4.96
C SER A 326 -9.39 7.27 4.63
N THR A 327 -10.44 7.88 4.08
CA THR A 327 -10.44 9.31 3.76
C THR A 327 -10.42 10.20 5.02
N ILE A 328 -10.86 9.66 6.16
CA ILE A 328 -10.83 10.30 7.48
C ILE A 328 -9.56 9.90 8.24
N ALA A 329 -9.27 8.61 8.28
CA ALA A 329 -8.22 8.06 9.12
C ALA A 329 -6.80 8.32 8.59
N PHE A 330 -6.61 8.28 7.26
CA PHE A 330 -5.28 8.39 6.68
C PHE A 330 -4.63 9.77 6.86
N PRO A 331 -5.32 10.91 6.67
CA PRO A 331 -4.74 12.22 7.00
C PRO A 331 -4.33 12.34 8.47
N LEU A 332 -5.15 11.81 9.39
CA LEU A 332 -4.82 11.81 10.83
C LEU A 332 -3.59 10.95 11.13
N PHE A 333 -3.49 9.79 10.49
CA PHE A 333 -2.34 8.90 10.58
C PHE A 333 -1.07 9.55 10.05
N CYS A 334 -1.14 10.23 8.89
CA CYS A 334 -0.01 10.93 8.29
C CYS A 334 0.47 12.09 9.16
N GLU A 335 -0.44 12.94 9.65
CA GLU A 335 -0.09 14.03 10.56
C GLU A 335 0.58 13.52 11.85
N TYR A 336 0.08 12.42 12.41
CA TYR A 336 0.70 11.78 13.56
C TYR A 336 2.12 11.29 13.24
N ALA A 337 2.32 10.68 12.09
CA ALA A 337 3.61 10.15 11.66
C ALA A 337 4.63 11.27 11.38
N VAL A 338 4.21 12.31 10.65
CA VAL A 338 5.03 13.49 10.33
C VAL A 338 5.45 14.26 11.59
N GLY A 339 4.59 14.32 12.60
CA GLY A 339 4.90 14.92 13.91
C GLY A 339 5.74 14.03 14.83
N SER A 340 6.15 12.83 14.42
CA SER A 340 6.89 11.88 15.25
C SER A 340 8.40 12.20 15.31
N THR A 341 9.10 11.59 16.28
CA THR A 341 10.56 11.67 16.42
C THR A 341 11.28 11.05 15.21
N HIS A 342 10.70 10.01 14.63
CA HIS A 342 11.23 9.28 13.47
C HIS A 342 10.52 9.67 12.17
N SER A 343 10.21 10.96 12.00
CA SER A 343 9.46 11.48 10.86
C SER A 343 10.23 11.53 9.54
N ARG A 344 11.49 11.08 9.52
CA ARG A 344 12.32 10.95 8.32
C ARG A 344 13.21 9.72 8.42
N ARG A 345 13.38 9.02 7.29
CA ARG A 345 14.31 7.91 7.11
C ARG A 345 15.10 8.10 5.81
N PRO A 346 16.29 7.48 5.67
CA PRO A 346 16.96 7.39 4.37
C PRO A 346 16.05 6.74 3.33
N LEU A 347 16.03 7.29 2.13
CA LEU A 347 15.32 6.70 0.99
C LEU A 347 15.99 5.38 0.60
N LYS A 348 15.21 4.31 0.47
CA LYS A 348 15.74 3.01 0.01
C LYS A 348 15.97 2.97 -1.50
N GLU A 349 15.33 3.86 -2.26
CA GLU A 349 15.47 3.99 -3.73
C GLU A 349 15.35 2.63 -4.45
N LEU A 350 14.32 1.87 -4.08
CA LEU A 350 14.16 0.48 -4.52
C LEU A 350 13.99 0.36 -6.05
N VAL A 351 13.51 1.41 -6.71
CA VAL A 351 13.37 1.43 -8.16
C VAL A 351 14.72 1.17 -8.87
N HIS A 352 15.83 1.65 -8.31
CA HIS A 352 17.17 1.47 -8.86
C HIS A 352 17.82 0.14 -8.46
N LYS A 353 17.26 -0.55 -7.46
CA LYS A 353 17.78 -1.83 -6.94
C LYS A 353 17.03 -3.05 -7.47
N ARG A 354 15.91 -2.86 -8.19
CA ARG A 354 15.02 -3.93 -8.64
C ARG A 354 15.74 -5.09 -9.32
N GLU A 355 16.53 -4.80 -10.37
CA GLU A 355 17.21 -5.84 -11.14
C GLU A 355 18.21 -6.65 -10.31
N ALA A 356 19.00 -5.98 -9.47
CA ALA A 356 19.96 -6.63 -8.60
C ALA A 356 19.27 -7.51 -7.54
N LEU A 357 18.15 -7.04 -6.97
CA LEU A 357 17.40 -7.80 -5.98
C LEU A 357 16.67 -9.00 -6.61
N VAL A 358 16.12 -8.86 -7.82
CA VAL A 358 15.53 -9.99 -8.57
C VAL A 358 16.62 -11.01 -8.97
N ALA A 359 17.80 -10.55 -9.35
CA ALA A 359 18.92 -11.45 -9.63
C ALA A 359 19.31 -12.27 -8.37
N ARG A 360 19.34 -11.63 -7.21
CA ARG A 360 19.55 -12.33 -5.92
C ARG A 360 18.43 -13.35 -5.64
N LEU A 361 17.15 -12.94 -5.76
CA LEU A 361 16.00 -13.85 -5.60
C LEU A 361 16.13 -15.08 -6.49
N ARG A 362 16.51 -14.87 -7.76
CA ARG A 362 16.69 -15.97 -8.72
C ARG A 362 17.77 -16.97 -8.29
N VAL A 363 18.87 -16.50 -7.71
CA VAL A 363 19.94 -17.36 -7.19
C VAL A 363 19.43 -18.15 -6.00
N GLU A 364 18.76 -17.50 -5.04
CA GLU A 364 18.23 -18.14 -3.83
C GLU A 364 17.15 -19.19 -4.17
N ALA A 365 16.22 -18.87 -5.07
CA ALA A 365 15.19 -19.81 -5.53
C ALA A 365 15.79 -21.04 -6.23
N ARG A 366 16.77 -20.85 -7.11
CA ARG A 366 17.47 -21.98 -7.78
C ARG A 366 18.23 -22.86 -6.77
N ASN A 367 18.80 -22.29 -5.73
CA ASN A 367 19.46 -23.04 -4.69
C ASN A 367 18.46 -23.82 -3.83
N ALA A 368 17.32 -23.23 -3.49
CA ALA A 368 16.25 -23.90 -2.75
C ALA A 368 15.72 -25.13 -3.50
N VAL A 369 15.44 -25.00 -4.81
CA VAL A 369 15.01 -26.13 -5.66
C VAL A 369 16.06 -27.24 -5.74
N ARG A 370 17.35 -26.91 -5.73
CA ARG A 370 18.42 -27.92 -5.74
C ARG A 370 18.55 -28.69 -4.43
N THR A 371 18.29 -28.04 -3.32
CA THR A 371 18.36 -28.67 -1.99
C THR A 371 17.09 -29.46 -1.64
N HIS A 372 15.96 -29.15 -2.29
CA HIS A 372 14.68 -29.83 -2.14
C HIS A 372 14.10 -30.15 -3.53
N PRO A 373 14.68 -31.11 -4.30
CA PRO A 373 14.37 -31.34 -5.72
C PRO A 373 12.97 -31.92 -5.97
N GLU A 374 12.35 -32.51 -4.97
CA GLU A 374 10.95 -32.94 -5.03
C GLU A 374 10.07 -31.81 -4.46
N PRO A 375 8.84 -31.54 -5.02
CA PRO A 375 7.85 -30.87 -4.23
C PRO A 375 7.68 -31.70 -2.98
N ALA A 376 8.13 -31.16 -1.84
CA ALA A 376 7.98 -31.86 -0.57
C ALA A 376 6.55 -32.39 -0.54
N GLU A 377 6.38 -33.71 -0.32
CA GLU A 377 5.06 -34.21 0.08
C GLU A 377 4.55 -33.18 1.05
N LYS A 378 3.36 -32.62 0.77
CA LYS A 378 2.79 -31.58 1.62
C LYS A 378 2.85 -32.07 3.05
N THR A 379 3.94 -31.80 3.73
CA THR A 379 3.99 -31.98 5.17
C THR A 379 2.98 -30.96 5.64
N ASP A 380 1.92 -31.39 6.30
CA ASP A 380 0.86 -30.55 6.88
C ASP A 380 1.38 -29.54 7.92
N THR A 381 2.68 -29.35 7.96
CA THR A 381 3.36 -28.48 8.92
C THR A 381 3.99 -27.27 8.22
N MET A 382 3.61 -26.09 8.65
CA MET A 382 4.27 -24.84 8.28
C MET A 382 5.79 -24.91 8.50
N PRO A 383 6.62 -24.26 7.68
CA PRO A 383 8.06 -24.20 7.89
C PRO A 383 8.39 -23.77 9.31
N ASP A 384 9.40 -24.43 9.91
CA ASP A 384 9.87 -24.13 11.25
C ASP A 384 10.40 -22.67 11.29
N LEU A 385 9.63 -21.78 11.90
CA LEU A 385 9.91 -20.35 12.00
C LEU A 385 11.07 -20.06 12.99
N GLU A 386 11.57 -21.07 13.72
CA GLU A 386 12.67 -20.87 14.67
C GLU A 386 14.04 -20.76 14.02
N ARG A 387 14.21 -21.14 12.75
CA ARG A 387 15.51 -21.15 12.07
C ARG A 387 16.04 -19.77 11.65
N HIS A 388 15.29 -18.70 11.87
CA HIS A 388 15.66 -17.34 11.44
C HIS A 388 15.58 -16.29 12.56
N ARG A 389 15.76 -16.70 13.81
CA ARG A 389 15.97 -15.76 14.92
C ARG A 389 17.43 -15.32 15.05
#